data_d3eebb82494ba4a1949cabf84d176b3f
#
_entry.id   d3eebb82494ba4a1949cabf84d176b3f
#
_cell.length_a   1.000
_cell.length_b   1.000
_cell.length_c   1.000
_cell.angle_alpha   90.00
_cell.angle_beta   90.00
_cell.angle_gamma   90.00
#
_symmetry.space_group_name_H-M   'P 1'
#
loop_
_entity.id
_entity.type
_entity.pdbx_description
1 polymer ?
#
loop_
_entity_poly.entity_id
_entity_poly.type
_entity_poly.pdbx_seq_one_letter_code
_entity_poly.pdbx_strand_id
1 'polypeptide(L)'
;KYGNALFIMLNTQDTNVAEHKQFIEQTVAANKDCKWRIVTLHQDIYGSAEHSNEPEITNLRYQLTPIFEQNDIDAVLTGHDHAYSRSKMLLGGTKANDYTDNEFDAELEKDMDAGENPTTKTVAPGNIKNDSTDEKDQKYLAYLKSIMDEKAIETVKKQGSSVINPEGVLYMTAGSSSGSKYYDLVPRQQTYIAHRWQEDVPTYSVVDV
;
A
#
# COMPACT_ATOMS: atom_id res chain seq x y z
N LYS A 1 7.67 4.62 22.54
CA LYS A 1 6.26 4.92 22.83
C LYS A 1 6.11 6.36 23.25
N TYR A 2 4.99 6.97 22.96
CA TYR A 2 4.67 8.34 23.36
C TYR A 2 3.23 8.35 23.92
N GLY A 3 3.09 8.71 25.20
CA GLY A 3 1.80 8.58 25.89
C GLY A 3 1.27 7.14 25.85
N ASN A 4 0.08 6.98 25.32
CA ASN A 4 -0.58 5.69 25.11
C ASN A 4 -0.45 5.13 23.69
N ALA A 5 0.40 5.74 22.84
CA ALA A 5 0.69 5.27 21.50
C ALA A 5 2.06 4.56 21.44
N LEU A 6 2.06 3.40 20.79
CA LEU A 6 3.23 2.62 20.45
C LEU A 6 3.58 2.88 18.99
N PHE A 7 4.79 3.37 18.74
CA PHE A 7 5.32 3.54 17.39
C PHE A 7 6.33 2.42 17.11
N ILE A 8 6.12 1.67 16.05
CA ILE A 8 6.97 0.56 15.60
C ILE A 8 7.56 0.95 14.25
N MET A 9 8.89 1.11 14.20
CA MET A 9 9.59 1.51 12.99
C MET A 9 10.24 0.28 12.35
N LEU A 10 9.90 -0.01 11.10
CA LEU A 10 10.44 -1.14 10.34
C LEU A 10 11.42 -0.63 9.26
N ASN A 11 12.59 -1.26 9.21
CA ASN A 11 13.51 -1.09 8.10
C ASN A 11 13.17 -2.08 6.98
N THR A 12 12.28 -1.71 6.09
CA THR A 12 11.82 -2.57 4.98
C THR A 12 12.76 -2.61 3.77
N GLN A 13 13.94 -1.99 3.86
CA GLN A 13 15.07 -2.33 2.98
C GLN A 13 15.64 -3.73 3.31
N ASP A 14 15.44 -4.19 4.53
CA ASP A 14 15.62 -5.58 4.90
C ASP A 14 14.33 -6.34 4.61
N THR A 15 14.41 -7.33 3.72
CA THR A 15 13.28 -8.15 3.29
C THR A 15 13.02 -9.38 4.18
N ASN A 16 13.68 -9.49 5.33
CA ASN A 16 13.48 -10.57 6.29
C ASN A 16 12.16 -10.44 7.06
N VAL A 17 11.09 -10.85 6.42
CA VAL A 17 9.72 -10.76 6.97
C VAL A 17 9.57 -11.52 8.31
N ALA A 18 10.30 -12.62 8.48
CA ALA A 18 10.25 -13.39 9.73
C ALA A 18 10.80 -12.58 10.91
N GLU A 19 11.87 -11.82 10.69
CA GLU A 19 12.43 -10.91 11.70
C GLU A 19 11.48 -9.76 12.00
N HIS A 20 10.90 -9.14 10.99
CA HIS A 20 9.87 -8.11 11.18
C HIS A 20 8.70 -8.61 11.99
N LYS A 21 8.19 -9.80 11.68
CA LYS A 21 7.13 -10.45 12.45
C LYS A 21 7.50 -10.62 13.91
N GLN A 22 8.66 -11.22 14.17
CA GLN A 22 9.14 -11.44 15.54
C GLN A 22 9.30 -10.12 16.31
N PHE A 23 9.85 -9.09 15.67
CA PHE A 23 10.04 -7.78 16.27
C PHE A 23 8.69 -7.12 16.63
N ILE A 24 7.71 -7.17 15.74
CA ILE A 24 6.37 -6.62 15.99
C ILE A 24 5.71 -7.36 17.15
N GLU A 25 5.67 -8.70 17.11
CA GLU A 25 5.04 -9.52 18.14
C GLU A 25 5.65 -9.27 19.53
N GLN A 26 6.98 -9.24 19.63
CA GLN A 26 7.68 -8.96 20.89
C GLN A 26 7.43 -7.54 21.39
N THR A 27 7.44 -6.55 20.49
CA THR A 27 7.23 -5.15 20.82
C THR A 27 5.79 -4.90 21.31
N VAL A 28 4.80 -5.47 20.64
CA VAL A 28 3.39 -5.40 21.07
C VAL A 28 3.18 -6.10 22.40
N ALA A 29 3.74 -7.30 22.58
CA ALA A 29 3.63 -8.05 23.83
C ALA A 29 4.25 -7.31 25.04
N ALA A 30 5.31 -6.55 24.80
CA ALA A 30 5.99 -5.75 25.84
C ALA A 30 5.26 -4.43 26.17
N ASN A 31 4.27 -3.99 25.35
CA ASN A 31 3.62 -2.69 25.47
C ASN A 31 2.09 -2.80 25.42
N LYS A 32 1.52 -3.75 26.13
CA LYS A 32 0.07 -4.02 26.16
C LYS A 32 -0.78 -2.88 26.74
N ASP A 33 -0.17 -1.95 27.44
CA ASP A 33 -0.80 -0.76 28.02
C ASP A 33 -1.04 0.36 26.98
N CYS A 34 -0.46 0.27 25.79
CA CYS A 34 -0.71 1.22 24.70
C CYS A 34 -2.08 0.96 24.06
N LYS A 35 -2.84 2.04 23.85
CA LYS A 35 -4.12 2.00 23.15
C LYS A 35 -3.95 1.98 21.64
N TRP A 36 -2.94 2.71 21.14
CA TRP A 36 -2.69 2.88 19.71
C TRP A 36 -1.41 2.18 19.32
N ARG A 37 -1.43 1.48 18.22
CA ARG A 37 -0.28 0.79 17.62
C ARG A 37 -0.10 1.29 16.21
N ILE A 38 0.96 2.06 16.00
CA ILE A 38 1.27 2.72 14.74
C ILE A 38 2.57 2.16 14.21
N VAL A 39 2.54 1.60 13.01
CA VAL A 39 3.72 1.16 12.29
C VAL A 39 4.18 2.27 11.34
N THR A 40 5.48 2.45 11.21
CA THR A 40 6.08 3.29 10.16
C THR A 40 7.07 2.47 9.36
N LEU A 41 7.00 2.57 8.05
CA LEU A 41 7.93 1.97 7.10
C LEU A 41 8.10 2.87 5.88
N HIS A 42 9.13 2.61 5.06
CA HIS A 42 9.40 3.48 3.93
C HIS A 42 8.45 3.26 2.75
N GLN A 43 8.28 2.01 2.31
CA GLN A 43 7.54 1.69 1.10
C GLN A 43 6.03 1.93 1.24
N ASP A 44 5.45 2.47 0.19
CA ASP A 44 4.04 2.80 0.09
C ASP A 44 3.18 1.58 -0.27
N ILE A 45 3.03 0.66 0.69
CA ILE A 45 2.39 -0.65 0.45
C ILE A 45 0.91 -0.57 0.06
N TYR A 46 0.23 0.55 0.35
CA TYR A 46 -1.14 0.83 -0.09
C TYR A 46 -1.27 2.27 -0.59
N GLY A 47 -0.38 2.66 -1.47
CA GLY A 47 -0.37 3.98 -2.08
C GLY A 47 -1.21 4.12 -3.34
N SER A 48 -1.05 5.26 -3.99
CA SER A 48 -1.80 5.59 -5.21
C SER A 48 -0.98 6.38 -6.24
N ALA A 49 0.34 6.27 -6.20
CA ALA A 49 1.21 6.92 -7.15
C ALA A 49 2.18 5.92 -7.78
N GLU A 50 3.28 6.39 -8.31
CA GLU A 50 4.15 5.75 -9.29
C GLU A 50 4.54 4.31 -8.95
N HIS A 51 4.96 4.06 -7.72
CA HIS A 51 5.52 2.77 -7.34
C HIS A 51 4.51 1.79 -6.71
N SER A 52 3.29 2.24 -6.43
CA SER A 52 2.31 1.49 -5.63
C SER A 52 1.92 0.12 -6.17
N ASN A 53 2.14 -0.14 -7.46
CA ASN A 53 1.74 -1.38 -8.13
C ASN A 53 2.92 -2.26 -8.56
N GLU A 54 4.15 -1.84 -8.27
CA GLU A 54 5.35 -2.61 -8.58
C GLU A 54 5.41 -3.91 -7.76
N PRO A 55 5.97 -5.00 -8.30
CA PRO A 55 6.04 -6.29 -7.60
C PRO A 55 6.74 -6.21 -6.25
N GLU A 56 7.82 -5.44 -6.12
CA GLU A 56 8.50 -5.23 -4.85
C GLU A 56 7.52 -4.72 -3.77
N ILE A 57 6.74 -3.69 -4.11
CA ILE A 57 5.80 -3.06 -3.19
C ILE A 57 4.62 -3.99 -2.87
N THR A 58 4.05 -4.64 -3.89
CA THR A 58 2.93 -5.57 -3.68
C THR A 58 3.35 -6.84 -2.96
N ASN A 59 4.55 -7.35 -3.19
CA ASN A 59 5.10 -8.47 -2.43
C ASN A 59 5.23 -8.12 -0.95
N LEU A 60 5.79 -6.96 -0.64
CA LEU A 60 5.91 -6.46 0.73
C LEU A 60 4.53 -6.26 1.37
N ARG A 61 3.56 -5.71 0.63
CA ARG A 61 2.16 -5.55 1.06
C ARG A 61 1.60 -6.85 1.62
N TYR A 62 1.56 -7.89 0.79
CA TYR A 62 0.92 -9.16 1.15
C TYR A 62 1.72 -10.02 2.14
N GLN A 63 2.97 -9.69 2.37
CA GLN A 63 3.78 -10.30 3.42
C GLN A 63 3.55 -9.62 4.79
N LEU A 64 3.39 -8.31 4.81
CA LEU A 64 3.30 -7.54 6.07
C LEU A 64 1.87 -7.37 6.58
N THR A 65 0.87 -7.20 5.69
CA THR A 65 -0.51 -6.92 6.13
C THR A 65 -1.09 -7.98 7.06
N PRO A 66 -0.89 -9.31 6.85
CA PRO A 66 -1.36 -10.31 7.81
C PRO A 66 -0.71 -10.18 9.20
N ILE A 67 0.55 -9.73 9.24
CA ILE A 67 1.26 -9.52 10.51
C ILE A 67 0.68 -8.32 11.25
N PHE A 68 0.37 -7.24 10.53
CA PHE A 68 -0.25 -6.05 11.12
C PHE A 68 -1.64 -6.36 11.68
N GLU A 69 -2.46 -7.08 10.94
CA GLU A 69 -3.79 -7.50 11.35
C GLU A 69 -3.76 -8.42 12.60
N GLN A 70 -2.85 -9.40 12.63
CA GLN A 70 -2.69 -10.32 13.75
C GLN A 70 -2.21 -9.64 15.04
N ASN A 71 -1.60 -8.46 14.93
CA ASN A 71 -1.06 -7.70 16.05
C ASN A 71 -1.89 -6.45 16.39
N ASP A 72 -3.11 -6.34 15.86
CA ASP A 72 -4.02 -5.22 16.08
C ASP A 72 -3.32 -3.86 15.83
N ILE A 73 -2.62 -3.72 14.70
CA ILE A 73 -2.05 -2.44 14.28
C ILE A 73 -3.18 -1.54 13.79
N ASP A 74 -3.28 -0.33 14.34
CA ASP A 74 -4.34 0.63 13.99
C ASP A 74 -4.03 1.39 12.70
N ALA A 75 -2.77 1.79 12.52
CA ALA A 75 -2.35 2.58 11.37
C ALA A 75 -0.92 2.26 10.91
N VAL A 76 -0.70 2.36 9.61
CA VAL A 76 0.61 2.27 8.97
C VAL A 76 0.88 3.57 8.22
N LEU A 77 1.97 4.24 8.59
CA LEU A 77 2.42 5.47 7.95
C LEU A 77 3.60 5.14 7.03
N THR A 78 3.49 5.56 5.80
CA THR A 78 4.44 5.25 4.73
C THR A 78 4.95 6.52 4.03
N GLY A 79 5.96 6.35 3.20
CA GLY A 79 6.57 7.36 2.33
C GLY A 79 6.75 6.82 0.92
N HIS A 80 7.95 6.93 0.37
CA HIS A 80 8.38 6.46 -0.94
C HIS A 80 7.69 7.18 -2.10
N ASP A 81 6.42 7.00 -2.30
CA ASP A 81 5.63 7.81 -3.22
C ASP A 81 5.41 9.21 -2.67
N HIS A 82 5.80 10.22 -3.43
CA HIS A 82 5.71 11.61 -3.04
C HIS A 82 4.34 12.21 -3.40
N ALA A 83 3.30 11.49 -3.06
CA ALA A 83 1.90 11.87 -3.20
C ALA A 83 1.14 11.55 -1.92
N TYR A 84 0.08 12.27 -1.64
CA TYR A 84 -0.79 11.92 -0.52
C TYR A 84 -1.78 10.84 -0.94
N SER A 85 -1.86 9.79 -0.13
CA SER A 85 -2.92 8.80 -0.23
C SER A 85 -3.32 8.28 1.15
N ARG A 86 -4.58 7.95 1.31
CA ARG A 86 -5.15 7.33 2.49
C ARG A 86 -6.10 6.22 2.09
N SER A 87 -5.89 5.05 2.64
CA SER A 87 -6.76 3.90 2.39
C SER A 87 -8.11 4.03 3.12
N LYS A 88 -9.03 3.15 2.76
CA LYS A 88 -10.12 2.72 3.64
C LYS A 88 -9.54 1.96 4.84
N MET A 89 -10.39 1.54 5.77
CA MET A 89 -9.98 0.57 6.80
C MET A 89 -9.95 -0.80 6.15
N LEU A 90 -8.78 -1.41 6.07
CA LEU A 90 -8.57 -2.64 5.31
C LEU A 90 -8.33 -3.84 6.24
N LEU A 91 -8.93 -4.95 5.89
CA LEU A 91 -8.74 -6.24 6.53
C LEU A 91 -8.75 -7.34 5.47
N GLY A 92 -7.74 -8.19 5.46
CA GLY A 92 -7.56 -9.22 4.45
C GLY A 92 -6.91 -8.66 3.18
N GLY A 93 -7.18 -9.28 2.07
CA GLY A 93 -6.59 -8.94 0.78
C GLY A 93 -5.65 -10.02 0.27
N THR A 94 -5.65 -10.21 -1.05
CA THR A 94 -4.79 -11.20 -1.71
C THR A 94 -4.46 -10.76 -3.12
N LYS A 95 -3.25 -11.05 -3.58
CA LYS A 95 -2.91 -10.94 -5.00
C LYS A 95 -3.16 -12.26 -5.72
N ALA A 96 -3.45 -12.17 -7.01
CA ALA A 96 -3.77 -13.36 -7.81
C ALA A 96 -2.53 -14.20 -8.14
N ASN A 97 -1.37 -13.55 -8.33
CA ASN A 97 -0.15 -14.18 -8.79
C ASN A 97 1.08 -13.49 -8.21
N ASP A 98 2.20 -14.20 -8.21
CA ASP A 98 3.52 -13.63 -7.94
C ASP A 98 4.22 -13.24 -9.24
N TYR A 99 4.96 -12.14 -9.16
CA TYR A 99 5.88 -11.67 -10.19
C TYR A 99 7.23 -11.33 -9.57
N THR A 100 8.29 -11.62 -10.29
CA THR A 100 9.56 -10.93 -10.13
C THR A 100 9.52 -9.63 -10.94
N ASP A 101 10.38 -8.67 -10.63
CA ASP A 101 10.43 -7.40 -11.36
C ASP A 101 10.66 -7.64 -12.86
N ASN A 102 11.63 -8.48 -13.22
CA ASN A 102 11.92 -8.79 -14.63
C ASN A 102 10.74 -9.44 -15.38
N GLU A 103 9.97 -10.30 -14.71
CA GLU A 103 8.78 -10.91 -15.33
C GLU A 103 7.68 -9.88 -15.52
N PHE A 104 7.48 -9.01 -14.54
CA PHE A 104 6.50 -7.94 -14.60
C PHE A 104 6.84 -6.92 -15.68
N ASP A 105 8.08 -6.46 -15.71
CA ASP A 105 8.58 -5.51 -16.71
C ASP A 105 8.41 -6.02 -18.13
N ALA A 106 8.67 -7.32 -18.37
CA ALA A 106 8.49 -7.92 -19.68
C ALA A 106 7.03 -7.90 -20.17
N GLU A 107 6.06 -8.14 -19.28
CA GLU A 107 4.64 -8.06 -19.63
C GLU A 107 4.17 -6.60 -19.73
N LEU A 108 4.68 -5.72 -18.88
CA LEU A 108 4.40 -4.29 -18.93
C LEU A 108 4.90 -3.67 -20.23
N GLU A 109 6.12 -4.00 -20.66
CA GLU A 109 6.69 -3.53 -21.93
C GLU A 109 5.87 -3.98 -23.14
N LYS A 110 5.35 -5.20 -23.11
CA LYS A 110 4.43 -5.73 -24.12
C LYS A 110 3.07 -5.00 -24.11
N ASP A 111 2.60 -4.57 -22.96
CA ASP A 111 1.31 -3.88 -22.78
C ASP A 111 1.38 -2.39 -23.13
N MET A 112 2.56 -1.82 -23.27
CA MET A 112 2.81 -0.40 -23.53
C MET A 112 3.05 -0.10 -25.01
N ASP A 113 2.70 1.13 -25.41
CA ASP A 113 3.17 1.73 -26.64
C ASP A 113 4.54 2.39 -26.44
N ALA A 114 5.30 2.52 -27.51
CA ALA A 114 6.62 3.13 -27.46
C ALA A 114 6.54 4.59 -26.94
N GLY A 115 7.28 4.88 -25.87
CA GLY A 115 7.35 6.20 -25.25
C GLY A 115 6.28 6.50 -24.21
N GLU A 116 5.42 5.53 -23.88
CA GLU A 116 4.51 5.67 -22.74
C GLU A 116 5.27 5.57 -21.42
N ASN A 117 4.74 6.23 -20.41
CA ASN A 117 5.26 6.10 -19.05
C ASN A 117 4.76 4.79 -18.42
N PRO A 118 5.65 3.89 -17.97
CA PRO A 118 5.28 2.64 -17.31
C PRO A 118 4.28 2.83 -16.18
N THR A 119 4.47 3.83 -15.37
CA THR A 119 3.64 4.16 -14.22
C THR A 119 2.16 4.35 -14.58
N THR A 120 1.86 4.91 -15.74
CA THR A 120 0.48 5.16 -16.17
C THR A 120 -0.23 3.90 -16.61
N LYS A 121 0.51 2.83 -16.97
CA LYS A 121 -0.04 1.58 -17.48
C LYS A 121 -0.30 0.52 -16.42
N THR A 122 0.35 0.57 -15.29
CA THR A 122 0.16 -0.42 -14.22
C THR A 122 -1.25 -0.47 -13.62
N VAL A 123 -2.17 0.31 -14.13
CA VAL A 123 -3.52 0.46 -13.61
C VAL A 123 -4.64 0.13 -14.60
N ALA A 124 -4.31 0.05 -15.88
CA ALA A 124 -5.28 -0.30 -16.93
C ALA A 124 -4.54 -1.01 -18.07
N PRO A 125 -4.99 -2.19 -18.46
CA PRO A 125 -4.41 -2.89 -19.61
C PRO A 125 -4.39 -2.01 -20.85
N GLY A 126 -3.26 -2.00 -21.55
CA GLY A 126 -3.04 -1.25 -22.78
C GLY A 126 -3.23 -2.13 -24.01
N ASN A 127 -2.13 -2.69 -24.48
CA ASN A 127 -2.12 -3.56 -25.68
C ASN A 127 -2.59 -4.97 -25.37
N ILE A 128 -2.35 -5.49 -24.17
CA ILE A 128 -2.87 -6.78 -23.72
C ILE A 128 -4.37 -6.69 -23.51
N LYS A 129 -5.13 -7.52 -24.20
CA LYS A 129 -6.61 -7.47 -24.21
C LYS A 129 -7.20 -8.46 -23.24
N ASN A 130 -8.33 -8.10 -22.63
CA ASN A 130 -9.05 -8.94 -21.66
C ASN A 130 -9.53 -10.28 -22.23
N ASP A 131 -9.63 -10.41 -23.53
CA ASP A 131 -10.03 -11.62 -24.24
C ASP A 131 -8.82 -12.41 -24.79
N SER A 132 -7.60 -12.05 -24.43
CA SER A 132 -6.40 -12.82 -24.79
C SER A 132 -6.51 -14.26 -24.28
N THR A 133 -6.11 -15.20 -25.10
CA THR A 133 -6.03 -16.62 -24.76
C THR A 133 -4.62 -17.06 -24.33
N ASP A 134 -3.65 -16.13 -24.35
CA ASP A 134 -2.29 -16.37 -23.88
C ASP A 134 -2.28 -16.44 -22.34
N GLU A 135 -1.67 -17.49 -21.79
CA GLU A 135 -1.63 -17.73 -20.34
C GLU A 135 -0.86 -16.64 -19.59
N LYS A 136 0.18 -16.06 -20.18
CA LYS A 136 0.95 -14.98 -19.56
C LYS A 136 0.16 -13.69 -19.51
N ASP A 137 -0.56 -13.36 -20.60
CA ASP A 137 -1.46 -12.22 -20.64
C ASP A 137 -2.54 -12.35 -19.57
N GLN A 138 -3.15 -13.52 -19.46
CA GLN A 138 -4.18 -13.76 -18.43
C GLN A 138 -3.63 -13.66 -17.02
N LYS A 139 -2.41 -14.18 -16.77
CA LYS A 139 -1.72 -14.06 -15.50
C LYS A 139 -1.47 -12.58 -15.16
N TYR A 140 -0.98 -11.79 -16.11
CA TYR A 140 -0.71 -10.37 -15.95
C TYR A 140 -1.99 -9.57 -15.66
N LEU A 141 -3.04 -9.77 -16.45
CA LEU A 141 -4.33 -9.11 -16.23
C LEU A 141 -4.96 -9.45 -14.88
N ALA A 142 -4.87 -10.71 -14.47
CA ALA A 142 -5.34 -11.14 -13.15
C ALA A 142 -4.53 -10.50 -12.01
N TYR A 143 -3.22 -10.39 -12.17
CA TYR A 143 -2.36 -9.69 -11.22
C TYR A 143 -2.77 -8.21 -11.10
N LEU A 144 -2.79 -7.44 -12.21
CA LEU A 144 -3.18 -6.04 -12.19
C LEU A 144 -4.57 -5.84 -11.55
N LYS A 145 -5.52 -6.67 -11.93
CA LYS A 145 -6.86 -6.61 -11.34
C LYS A 145 -6.84 -6.83 -9.84
N SER A 146 -6.08 -7.80 -9.35
CA SER A 146 -6.05 -8.13 -7.93
C SER A 146 -5.41 -7.03 -7.07
N ILE A 147 -4.38 -6.36 -7.57
CA ILE A 147 -3.69 -5.29 -6.85
C ILE A 147 -4.40 -3.94 -6.96
N MET A 148 -5.18 -3.72 -8.02
CA MET A 148 -5.94 -2.50 -8.24
C MET A 148 -7.35 -2.55 -7.66
N ASP A 149 -8.01 -3.68 -7.83
CA ASP A 149 -9.37 -3.95 -7.35
C ASP A 149 -9.29 -4.90 -6.13
N GLU A 150 -8.51 -4.47 -5.16
CA GLU A 150 -8.22 -5.21 -3.93
C GLU A 150 -9.51 -5.66 -3.23
N LYS A 151 -9.53 -6.92 -2.83
CA LYS A 151 -10.66 -7.52 -2.12
C LYS A 151 -10.59 -7.35 -0.60
N ALA A 152 -9.69 -6.51 -0.11
CA ALA A 152 -9.62 -6.20 1.30
C ALA A 152 -10.96 -5.68 1.81
N ILE A 153 -11.37 -6.15 2.96
CA ILE A 153 -12.68 -5.82 3.53
C ILE A 153 -12.59 -4.44 4.17
N GLU A 154 -13.48 -3.55 3.77
CA GLU A 154 -13.68 -2.29 4.48
C GLU A 154 -14.56 -2.54 5.71
N THR A 155 -13.98 -2.37 6.91
CA THR A 155 -14.65 -2.60 8.19
C THR A 155 -14.88 -1.28 8.92
N VAL A 156 -15.89 -0.51 8.52
CA VAL A 156 -16.10 0.82 9.08
C VAL A 156 -17.44 0.96 9.79
N LYS A 157 -17.38 1.32 11.08
CA LYS A 157 -18.52 1.91 11.78
C LYS A 157 -18.30 3.41 11.89
N LYS A 158 -19.04 4.21 11.12
CA LYS A 158 -18.95 5.67 11.12
C LYS A 158 -19.98 6.28 12.07
N GLN A 159 -19.57 7.29 12.82
CA GLN A 159 -20.46 8.18 13.55
C GLN A 159 -20.12 9.62 13.16
N GLY A 160 -20.91 10.23 12.30
CA GLY A 160 -20.60 11.53 11.72
C GLY A 160 -19.34 11.46 10.85
N SER A 161 -18.35 12.30 11.12
CA SER A 161 -17.04 12.31 10.48
C SER A 161 -16.02 11.37 11.11
N SER A 162 -16.41 10.68 12.19
CA SER A 162 -15.50 9.83 12.97
C SER A 162 -15.64 8.36 12.59
N VAL A 163 -14.57 7.60 12.78
CA VAL A 163 -14.56 6.15 12.73
C VAL A 163 -14.33 5.63 14.13
N ILE A 164 -15.18 4.73 14.61
CA ILE A 164 -15.15 4.28 16.01
C ILE A 164 -14.82 2.80 16.07
N ASN A 165 -13.69 2.48 16.72
CA ASN A 165 -13.19 1.11 16.93
C ASN A 165 -13.33 0.25 15.66
N PRO A 166 -12.74 0.67 14.52
CA PRO A 166 -12.80 -0.12 13.32
C PRO A 166 -11.99 -1.40 13.52
N GLU A 167 -12.45 -2.48 12.93
CA GLU A 167 -11.56 -3.59 12.60
C GLU A 167 -10.70 -3.18 11.40
N GLY A 168 -9.56 -3.85 11.20
CA GLY A 168 -8.66 -3.56 10.09
C GLY A 168 -7.69 -2.41 10.36
N VAL A 169 -6.90 -2.10 9.36
CA VAL A 169 -5.74 -1.21 9.43
C VAL A 169 -5.92 -0.03 8.49
N LEU A 170 -5.53 1.16 8.93
CA LEU A 170 -5.46 2.36 8.11
C LEU A 170 -4.04 2.47 7.52
N TYR A 171 -3.93 2.67 6.20
CA TYR A 171 -2.66 2.94 5.53
C TYR A 171 -2.65 4.38 5.00
N MET A 172 -1.56 5.11 5.23
CA MET A 172 -1.46 6.51 4.82
C MET A 172 -0.05 6.85 4.38
N THR A 173 0.05 7.43 3.18
CA THR A 173 1.25 8.07 2.65
C THR A 173 1.07 9.57 2.71
N ALA A 174 2.00 10.27 3.35
CA ALA A 174 1.78 11.66 3.78
C ALA A 174 2.22 12.72 2.76
N GLY A 175 2.66 12.32 1.57
CA GLY A 175 3.16 13.22 0.53
C GLY A 175 4.64 13.59 0.69
N SER A 176 5.07 14.67 0.06
CA SER A 176 6.45 15.17 0.09
C SER A 176 6.58 16.39 0.99
N SER A 177 7.30 16.27 2.11
CA SER A 177 7.51 17.38 3.03
C SER A 177 8.62 18.35 2.58
N SER A 178 9.61 17.86 1.85
CA SER A 178 10.73 18.66 1.34
C SER A 178 10.39 19.45 0.08
N GLY A 179 9.40 19.00 -0.70
CA GLY A 179 9.09 19.57 -2.00
C GLY A 179 10.16 19.32 -3.07
N SER A 180 11.11 18.42 -2.81
CA SER A 180 12.21 18.15 -3.73
C SER A 180 11.80 17.25 -4.90
N LYS A 181 10.72 16.51 -4.77
CA LYS A 181 10.24 15.54 -5.75
C LYS A 181 8.74 15.28 -5.54
N TYR A 182 8.02 15.13 -6.63
CA TYR A 182 6.61 14.77 -6.64
C TYR A 182 6.38 13.66 -7.64
N TYR A 183 5.42 12.78 -7.37
CA TYR A 183 5.04 11.70 -8.25
C TYR A 183 3.59 11.84 -8.67
N ASP A 184 3.30 11.53 -9.92
CA ASP A 184 1.95 11.54 -10.44
C ASP A 184 1.10 10.44 -9.79
N LEU A 185 -0.14 10.76 -9.55
CA LEU A 185 -1.13 9.75 -9.17
C LEU A 185 -1.40 8.82 -10.35
N VAL A 186 -1.51 7.53 -10.07
CA VAL A 186 -1.95 6.60 -11.11
C VAL A 186 -3.32 7.02 -11.66
N PRO A 187 -3.56 6.90 -12.98
CA PRO A 187 -4.76 7.47 -13.62
C PRO A 187 -6.07 6.97 -13.01
N ARG A 188 -6.18 5.66 -12.72
CA ARG A 188 -7.35 5.08 -12.07
C ARG A 188 -7.10 4.88 -10.58
N GLN A 189 -7.97 5.43 -9.75
CA GLN A 189 -7.90 5.20 -8.30
C GLN A 189 -8.14 3.73 -7.97
N GLN A 190 -7.27 3.16 -7.15
CA GLN A 190 -7.43 1.82 -6.62
C GLN A 190 -8.64 1.75 -5.68
N THR A 191 -9.29 0.59 -5.63
CA THR A 191 -10.53 0.42 -4.84
C THR A 191 -10.32 0.52 -3.33
N TYR A 192 -9.10 0.25 -2.88
CA TYR A 192 -8.72 0.38 -1.47
C TYR A 192 -8.46 1.82 -1.02
N ILE A 193 -8.29 2.77 -1.93
CA ILE A 193 -8.03 4.18 -1.63
C ILE A 193 -9.34 4.91 -1.30
N ALA A 194 -9.37 5.56 -0.14
CA ALA A 194 -10.46 6.44 0.26
C ALA A 194 -10.26 7.89 -0.21
N HIS A 195 -9.03 8.36 -0.17
CA HIS A 195 -8.67 9.71 -0.60
C HIS A 195 -7.23 9.75 -1.10
N ARG A 196 -6.98 10.54 -2.15
CA ARG A 196 -5.65 10.80 -2.70
C ARG A 196 -5.57 12.22 -3.25
N TRP A 197 -4.36 12.77 -3.24
CA TRP A 197 -4.16 14.15 -3.68
C TRP A 197 -2.70 14.40 -4.07
N GLN A 198 -2.49 15.19 -5.12
CA GLN A 198 -1.18 15.67 -5.56
C GLN A 198 -1.34 16.99 -6.35
N GLU A 199 -0.61 18.00 -5.96
CA GLU A 199 -0.57 19.33 -6.62
C GLU A 199 0.84 19.95 -6.58
N ASP A 200 1.88 19.12 -6.52
CA ASP A 200 3.30 19.52 -6.55
C ASP A 200 3.66 20.58 -5.50
N VAL A 201 3.09 20.45 -4.31
CA VAL A 201 3.38 21.34 -3.18
C VAL A 201 3.85 20.55 -1.97
N PRO A 202 4.76 21.13 -1.15
CA PRO A 202 5.15 20.50 0.11
C PRO A 202 3.97 20.33 1.06
N THR A 203 3.94 19.18 1.73
CA THR A 203 2.87 18.85 2.68
C THR A 203 3.44 18.40 4.02
N TYR A 204 2.65 18.54 5.07
CA TYR A 204 2.89 17.92 6.35
C TYR A 204 1.59 17.39 6.94
N SER A 205 1.70 16.41 7.81
CA SER A 205 0.56 15.85 8.52
C SER A 205 0.73 15.98 10.03
N VAL A 206 -0.36 16.23 10.73
CA VAL A 206 -0.42 16.23 12.18
C VAL A 206 -1.28 15.06 12.62
N VAL A 207 -0.77 14.27 13.55
CA VAL A 207 -1.49 13.14 14.15
C VAL A 207 -1.64 13.42 15.63
N ASP A 208 -2.88 13.56 16.07
CA ASP A 208 -3.23 13.72 17.48
C ASP A 208 -3.63 12.35 18.06
N VAL A 209 -3.01 11.93 19.18
CA VAL A 209 -3.22 10.64 19.86
C VAL A 209 -3.51 10.80 21.34
#